data_d53206c83bdd02abf9c6d9f69af80132
#
_entry.id   d53206c83bdd02abf9c6d9f69af80132
#
_cell.length_a   1.000
_cell.length_b   1.000
_cell.length_c   1.000
_cell.angle_alpha   90.00
_cell.angle_beta   90.00
_cell.angle_gamma   90.00
#
_symmetry.space_group_name_H-M   'P 1'
#
loop_
_entity.id
_entity.type
_entity.pdbx_description
1 polymer ?
#
loop_
_entity_poly.entity_id
_entity_poly.type
_entity_poly.pdbx_seq_one_letter_code
_entity_poly.pdbx_strand_id
1 'polypeptide(L)'
;RGLGDVYKRQMYRYENVIPLCNAIGAELVLGTGALDCWVADVQDVYPAIMDVARCFNTKVITTSDAARLPGAEHIGYDHHHTNLSETKALARKILDRALEAHELRKGMPVFIPPYEITAEVGFSPESTVKHYGSFKPLAEALKSGKVRGIVNVVGCSNPRVIYEKATVDIVDTLIKNGCIILTNGCASFPLMKLGYCNTDAIKKCSPALQEFLGDDQPPVWHLSLIHISEPTRHSLI
;
A
#
# COMPACT_ATOMS: atom_id res chain seq x y z
N ARG A 1 -6.52 -11.70 12.51
CA ARG A 1 -6.51 -10.62 13.49
C ARG A 1 -5.76 -9.42 12.95
N GLY A 2 -6.48 -8.34 12.59
CA GLY A 2 -5.99 -6.98 12.63
C GLY A 2 -4.75 -6.57 11.84
N LEU A 3 -4.25 -7.38 10.97
CA LEU A 3 -3.10 -7.04 10.12
C LEU A 3 -3.63 -6.58 8.76
N GLY A 4 -4.31 -5.43 8.74
CA GLY A 4 -4.90 -4.88 7.53
C GLY A 4 -3.94 -4.84 6.35
N ASP A 5 -2.67 -4.54 6.59
CA ASP A 5 -1.64 -4.51 5.55
C ASP A 5 -1.28 -5.89 4.98
N VAL A 6 -1.41 -6.95 5.79
CA VAL A 6 -1.19 -8.34 5.33
C VAL A 6 -2.28 -8.76 4.34
N TYR A 7 -3.53 -8.43 4.64
CA TYR A 7 -4.65 -8.75 3.75
C TYR A 7 -4.64 -7.86 2.51
N LYS A 8 -4.23 -6.61 2.62
CA LYS A 8 -4.08 -5.69 1.47
C LYS A 8 -3.15 -6.27 0.39
N ARG A 9 -2.04 -6.91 0.78
CA ARG A 9 -1.14 -7.56 -0.18
C ARG A 9 -1.82 -8.68 -0.97
N GLN A 10 -2.73 -9.43 -0.37
CA GLN A 10 -3.46 -10.47 -1.09
C GLN A 10 -4.33 -9.89 -2.20
N MET A 11 -4.81 -8.66 -2.02
CA MET A 11 -5.61 -7.96 -3.02
C MET A 11 -4.83 -7.66 -4.30
N TYR A 12 -3.51 -7.45 -4.23
CA TYR A 12 -2.66 -7.21 -5.42
C TYR A 12 -2.57 -8.41 -6.36
N ARG A 13 -3.07 -9.58 -5.97
CA ARG A 13 -3.15 -10.77 -6.83
C ARG A 13 -4.35 -10.76 -7.77
N TYR A 14 -5.27 -9.83 -7.60
CA TYR A 14 -6.46 -9.72 -8.42
C TYR A 14 -6.27 -8.58 -9.41
N GLU A 15 -6.46 -8.87 -10.70
CA GLU A 15 -6.27 -7.91 -11.80
C GLU A 15 -7.11 -6.65 -11.69
N ASN A 16 -8.29 -6.75 -11.03
CA ASN A 16 -9.21 -5.63 -10.86
C ASN A 16 -8.96 -4.82 -9.56
N VAL A 17 -7.87 -5.07 -8.86
CA VAL A 17 -7.53 -4.37 -7.62
C VAL A 17 -6.28 -3.53 -7.83
N ILE A 18 -6.45 -2.23 -7.78
CA ILE A 18 -5.40 -1.25 -8.00
C ILE A 18 -5.12 -0.52 -6.68
N PRO A 19 -3.85 -0.50 -6.19
CA PRO A 19 -3.50 0.34 -5.05
C PRO A 19 -3.54 1.81 -5.48
N LEU A 20 -4.37 2.63 -4.82
CA LEU A 20 -4.60 4.02 -5.20
C LEU A 20 -3.85 5.01 -4.33
N CYS A 21 -3.84 4.82 -3.01
CA CYS A 21 -3.29 5.81 -2.08
C CYS A 21 -3.02 5.22 -0.69
N ASN A 22 -2.32 6.01 0.14
CA ASN A 22 -2.32 5.83 1.60
C ASN A 22 -3.51 6.59 2.23
N ALA A 23 -3.63 6.56 3.55
CA ALA A 23 -4.75 7.17 4.27
C ALA A 23 -4.95 8.66 3.92
N ILE A 24 -3.90 9.47 3.96
CA ILE A 24 -3.98 10.92 3.65
C ILE A 24 -4.35 11.15 2.17
N GLY A 25 -3.88 10.29 1.28
CA GLY A 25 -4.21 10.37 -0.14
C GLY A 25 -5.66 10.04 -0.48
N ALA A 26 -6.42 9.46 0.45
CA ALA A 26 -7.83 9.10 0.22
C ALA A 26 -8.70 10.32 -0.13
N GLU A 27 -8.44 11.48 0.46
CA GLU A 27 -9.14 12.73 0.10
C GLU A 27 -8.89 13.13 -1.36
N LEU A 28 -7.67 12.95 -1.84
CA LEU A 28 -7.32 13.21 -3.24
C LEU A 28 -8.04 12.24 -4.19
N VAL A 29 -8.14 10.97 -3.81
CA VAL A 29 -8.89 9.97 -4.59
C VAL A 29 -10.37 10.32 -4.64
N LEU A 30 -10.98 10.71 -3.53
CA LEU A 30 -12.36 11.21 -3.51
C LEU A 30 -12.51 12.45 -4.39
N GLY A 31 -11.54 13.37 -4.33
CA GLY A 31 -11.50 14.60 -5.12
C GLY A 31 -11.44 14.38 -6.64
N THR A 32 -11.06 13.18 -7.10
CA THR A 32 -11.15 12.84 -8.54
C THR A 32 -12.60 12.73 -9.02
N GLY A 33 -13.56 12.58 -8.13
CA GLY A 33 -14.95 12.30 -8.49
C GLY A 33 -15.20 10.90 -9.05
N ALA A 34 -14.18 10.03 -9.12
CA ALA A 34 -14.32 8.69 -9.70
C ALA A 34 -14.82 7.62 -8.72
N LEU A 35 -14.78 7.89 -7.42
CA LEU A 35 -15.08 6.88 -6.40
C LEU A 35 -16.57 6.85 -6.03
N ASP A 36 -17.24 5.76 -6.35
CA ASP A 36 -18.66 5.58 -6.03
C ASP A 36 -18.90 5.24 -4.57
N CYS A 37 -18.07 4.38 -4.01
CA CYS A 37 -18.19 3.92 -2.64
C CYS A 37 -16.81 3.78 -1.98
N TRP A 38 -16.73 4.21 -0.72
CA TRP A 38 -15.57 4.00 0.14
C TRP A 38 -15.96 3.12 1.32
N VAL A 39 -15.28 1.98 1.44
CA VAL A 39 -15.51 1.01 2.52
C VAL A 39 -14.38 1.07 3.51
N ALA A 40 -14.69 1.42 4.75
CA ALA A 40 -13.72 1.54 5.83
C ALA A 40 -13.93 0.42 6.87
N ASP A 41 -12.83 -0.19 7.29
CA ASP A 41 -12.84 -1.20 8.35
C ASP A 41 -12.23 -0.63 9.64
N VAL A 42 -11.13 -1.20 10.15
CA VAL A 42 -10.56 -0.81 11.47
C VAL A 42 -9.46 0.24 11.38
N GLN A 43 -8.82 0.41 10.24
CA GLN A 43 -7.64 1.25 10.07
C GLN A 43 -7.91 2.44 9.16
N ASP A 44 -7.20 3.53 9.45
CA ASP A 44 -7.18 4.75 8.62
C ASP A 44 -8.58 5.36 8.42
N VAL A 45 -9.40 5.27 9.45
CA VAL A 45 -10.77 5.78 9.47
C VAL A 45 -10.77 7.12 10.21
N TYR A 46 -11.08 8.21 9.51
CA TYR A 46 -11.07 9.55 10.08
C TYR A 46 -12.26 10.38 9.59
N PRO A 47 -12.84 11.23 10.46
CA PRO A 47 -14.10 11.92 10.18
C PRO A 47 -14.07 12.86 8.98
N ALA A 48 -12.93 13.50 8.68
CA ALA A 48 -12.81 14.47 7.58
C ALA A 48 -13.18 13.87 6.21
N ILE A 49 -13.01 12.55 6.04
CA ILE A 49 -13.39 11.89 4.80
C ILE A 49 -14.89 12.02 4.49
N MET A 50 -15.72 12.14 5.52
CA MET A 50 -17.17 12.30 5.35
C MET A 50 -17.53 13.62 4.68
N ASP A 51 -16.80 14.69 4.98
CA ASP A 51 -17.07 16.01 4.40
C ASP A 51 -16.66 16.02 2.93
N VAL A 52 -15.50 15.44 2.60
CA VAL A 52 -15.04 15.29 1.21
C VAL A 52 -15.99 14.37 0.42
N ALA A 53 -16.38 13.23 0.99
CA ALA A 53 -17.28 12.28 0.35
C ALA A 53 -18.64 12.91 -0.01
N ARG A 54 -19.17 13.78 0.86
CA ARG A 54 -20.43 14.51 0.59
C ARG A 54 -20.33 15.42 -0.62
N CYS A 55 -19.18 16.09 -0.82
CA CYS A 55 -18.97 16.97 -1.97
C CYS A 55 -19.04 16.23 -3.30
N PHE A 56 -18.70 14.94 -3.29
CA PHE A 56 -18.68 14.10 -4.49
C PHE A 56 -19.78 13.03 -4.51
N ASN A 57 -20.74 13.08 -3.60
CA ASN A 57 -21.79 12.07 -3.43
C ASN A 57 -21.25 10.64 -3.31
N THR A 58 -20.04 10.47 -2.80
CA THR A 58 -19.45 9.16 -2.57
C THR A 58 -20.10 8.49 -1.37
N LYS A 59 -20.58 7.27 -1.54
CA LYS A 59 -21.14 6.47 -0.45
C LYS A 59 -20.03 6.03 0.51
N VAL A 60 -20.22 6.25 1.81
CA VAL A 60 -19.27 5.77 2.82
C VAL A 60 -19.93 4.66 3.63
N ILE A 61 -19.24 3.53 3.74
CA ILE A 61 -19.67 2.35 4.50
C ILE A 61 -18.59 2.01 5.51
N THR A 62 -18.96 1.75 6.75
CA THR A 62 -18.07 1.23 7.79
C THR A 62 -18.45 -0.21 8.15
N THR A 63 -17.46 -1.07 8.37
CA THR A 63 -17.68 -2.49 8.64
C THR A 63 -17.30 -2.90 10.06
N SER A 64 -16.42 -2.15 10.72
CA SER A 64 -16.01 -2.43 12.10
C SER A 64 -16.79 -1.60 13.11
N ASP A 65 -17.29 -2.24 14.17
CA ASP A 65 -17.94 -1.57 15.29
C ASP A 65 -17.03 -0.59 16.03
N ALA A 66 -15.72 -0.87 16.05
CA ALA A 66 -14.73 -0.01 16.68
C ALA A 66 -14.39 1.26 15.89
N ALA A 67 -14.82 1.36 14.62
CA ALA A 67 -14.45 2.45 13.72
C ALA A 67 -15.66 3.00 12.93
N ARG A 68 -16.75 3.23 13.61
CA ARG A 68 -17.95 3.84 13.00
C ARG A 68 -17.74 5.34 12.75
N LEU A 69 -18.18 5.79 11.58
CA LEU A 69 -18.19 7.21 11.23
C LEU A 69 -19.62 7.76 11.30
N PRO A 70 -19.84 8.88 11.98
CA PRO A 70 -21.13 9.56 11.98
C PRO A 70 -21.58 9.92 10.56
N GLY A 71 -22.78 9.48 10.18
CA GLY A 71 -23.33 9.70 8.83
C GLY A 71 -22.95 8.68 7.77
N ALA A 72 -22.04 7.76 8.04
CA ALA A 72 -21.78 6.61 7.19
C ALA A 72 -22.82 5.50 7.42
N GLU A 73 -23.10 4.71 6.38
CA GLU A 73 -23.87 3.47 6.55
C GLU A 73 -22.96 2.44 7.25
N HIS A 74 -23.49 1.78 8.28
CA HIS A 74 -22.77 0.73 8.97
C HIS A 74 -23.27 -0.64 8.53
N ILE A 75 -22.40 -1.46 7.97
CA ILE A 75 -22.65 -2.86 7.64
C ILE A 75 -21.64 -3.68 8.45
N GLY A 76 -22.03 -3.98 9.70
CA GLY A 76 -21.16 -4.62 10.68
C GLY A 76 -20.69 -6.00 10.25
N TYR A 77 -19.46 -6.34 10.62
CA TYR A 77 -18.84 -7.61 10.40
C TYR A 77 -18.22 -8.13 11.69
N ASP A 78 -18.69 -9.26 12.17
CA ASP A 78 -18.10 -9.93 13.35
C ASP A 78 -16.95 -10.83 12.94
N HIS A 79 -15.74 -10.37 13.22
CA HIS A 79 -14.51 -11.10 12.91
C HIS A 79 -14.34 -12.43 13.67
N HIS A 80 -15.12 -12.66 14.70
CA HIS A 80 -14.97 -13.84 15.57
C HIS A 80 -15.98 -14.95 15.28
N HIS A 81 -17.19 -14.57 14.85
CA HIS A 81 -18.32 -15.49 14.75
C HIS A 81 -18.90 -15.66 13.34
N THR A 82 -18.42 -14.86 12.37
CA THR A 82 -18.97 -14.89 11.01
C THR A 82 -18.42 -16.08 10.22
N ASN A 83 -19.30 -16.88 9.66
CA ASN A 83 -18.93 -17.96 8.76
C ASN A 83 -18.80 -17.44 7.30
N LEU A 84 -18.27 -18.29 6.39
CA LEU A 84 -18.02 -17.90 5.01
C LEU A 84 -19.30 -17.48 4.25
N SER A 85 -20.43 -18.09 4.54
CA SER A 85 -21.71 -17.77 3.89
C SER A 85 -22.19 -16.37 4.29
N GLU A 86 -22.12 -16.04 5.58
CA GLU A 86 -22.46 -14.73 6.11
C GLU A 86 -21.51 -13.66 5.58
N THR A 87 -20.21 -13.96 5.54
CA THR A 87 -19.21 -13.04 4.95
C THR A 87 -19.54 -12.73 3.50
N LYS A 88 -19.89 -13.73 2.70
CA LYS A 88 -20.30 -13.53 1.30
C LYS A 88 -21.58 -12.69 1.18
N ALA A 89 -22.56 -12.92 2.07
CA ALA A 89 -23.79 -12.14 2.07
C ALA A 89 -23.54 -10.67 2.40
N LEU A 90 -22.67 -10.39 3.39
CA LEU A 90 -22.26 -9.03 3.73
C LEU A 90 -21.50 -8.35 2.60
N ALA A 91 -20.55 -9.05 2.00
CA ALA A 91 -19.81 -8.54 0.84
C ALA A 91 -20.75 -8.22 -0.33
N ARG A 92 -21.75 -9.08 -0.59
CA ARG A 92 -22.77 -8.83 -1.59
C ARG A 92 -23.59 -7.57 -1.27
N LYS A 93 -24.03 -7.41 -0.02
CA LYS A 93 -24.73 -6.21 0.43
C LYS A 93 -23.93 -4.94 0.20
N ILE A 94 -22.62 -4.96 0.52
CA ILE A 94 -21.73 -3.82 0.26
C ILE A 94 -21.64 -3.53 -1.24
N LEU A 95 -21.50 -4.55 -2.07
CA LEU A 95 -21.45 -4.40 -3.52
C LEU A 95 -22.76 -3.80 -4.07
N ASP A 96 -23.91 -4.27 -3.60
CA ASP A 96 -25.21 -3.74 -4.02
C ASP A 96 -25.33 -2.25 -3.65
N ARG A 97 -24.84 -1.83 -2.48
CA ARG A 97 -24.77 -0.40 -2.09
C ARG A 97 -23.84 0.42 -2.97
N ALA A 98 -22.71 -0.18 -3.38
CA ALA A 98 -21.79 0.49 -4.30
C ALA A 98 -22.39 0.67 -5.69
N LEU A 99 -23.12 -0.32 -6.19
CA LEU A 99 -23.87 -0.23 -7.46
C LEU A 99 -25.00 0.81 -7.41
N GLU A 100 -25.76 0.88 -6.31
CA GLU A 100 -26.74 1.93 -6.10
C GLU A 100 -26.10 3.33 -6.11
N ALA A 101 -24.94 3.49 -5.45
CA ALA A 101 -24.21 4.74 -5.44
C ALA A 101 -23.71 5.11 -6.84
N HIS A 102 -23.24 4.16 -7.63
CA HIS A 102 -22.85 4.38 -9.01
C HIS A 102 -24.00 4.95 -9.84
N GLU A 103 -25.18 4.37 -9.74
CA GLU A 103 -26.37 4.86 -10.47
C GLU A 103 -26.71 6.33 -10.10
N LEU A 104 -26.63 6.67 -8.81
CA LEU A 104 -26.91 8.03 -8.33
C LEU A 104 -25.86 9.06 -8.75
N ARG A 105 -24.67 8.59 -9.11
CA ARG A 105 -23.53 9.44 -9.50
C ARG A 105 -23.33 9.57 -11.00
N LYS A 106 -24.15 8.92 -11.80
CA LYS A 106 -24.10 9.04 -13.28
C LYS A 106 -24.16 10.52 -13.71
N GLY A 107 -23.20 10.91 -14.51
CA GLY A 107 -23.11 12.30 -15.02
C GLY A 107 -22.36 13.28 -14.11
N MET A 108 -21.85 12.84 -12.96
CA MET A 108 -20.94 13.66 -12.17
C MET A 108 -19.58 13.82 -12.88
N PRO A 109 -18.95 14.99 -12.76
CA PRO A 109 -17.63 15.20 -13.35
C PRO A 109 -16.60 14.30 -12.68
N VAL A 110 -15.77 13.66 -13.52
CA VAL A 110 -14.68 12.79 -13.08
C VAL A 110 -13.38 13.30 -13.69
N PHE A 111 -12.37 13.48 -12.87
CA PHE A 111 -11.02 13.80 -13.29
C PHE A 111 -10.02 12.77 -12.78
N ILE A 112 -9.60 11.88 -13.65
CA ILE A 112 -8.51 10.93 -13.37
C ILE A 112 -7.27 11.46 -14.10
N PRO A 113 -6.17 11.79 -13.38
CA PRO A 113 -4.94 12.22 -14.03
C PRO A 113 -4.46 11.16 -15.03
N PRO A 114 -4.00 11.54 -16.23
CA PRO A 114 -3.50 10.62 -17.24
C PRO A 114 -2.09 10.15 -16.89
N TYR A 115 -1.97 9.44 -15.77
CA TYR A 115 -0.71 8.99 -15.22
C TYR A 115 -0.84 7.54 -14.75
N GLU A 116 -0.01 6.69 -15.29
CA GLU A 116 0.08 5.27 -14.92
C GLU A 116 1.52 4.93 -14.61
N ILE A 117 1.75 4.17 -13.54
CA ILE A 117 3.06 3.66 -13.17
C ILE A 117 2.92 2.24 -12.63
N THR A 118 3.87 1.40 -13.00
CA THR A 118 4.02 0.07 -12.41
C THR A 118 5.04 0.11 -11.28
N ALA A 119 4.83 -0.73 -10.28
CA ALA A 119 5.76 -0.91 -9.17
C ALA A 119 5.98 -2.40 -8.90
N GLU A 120 7.21 -2.77 -8.68
CA GLU A 120 7.54 -4.13 -8.27
C GLU A 120 7.29 -4.29 -6.77
N VAL A 121 6.52 -5.32 -6.42
CA VAL A 121 6.12 -5.58 -5.05
C VAL A 121 6.25 -7.06 -4.70
N GLY A 122 6.29 -7.37 -3.39
CA GLY A 122 6.27 -8.76 -2.95
C GLY A 122 7.65 -9.39 -2.82
N PHE A 123 8.64 -8.59 -2.51
CA PHE A 123 9.98 -9.08 -2.16
C PHE A 123 9.89 -9.94 -0.89
N SER A 124 10.03 -11.24 -1.05
CA SER A 124 10.07 -12.20 0.05
C SER A 124 11.47 -12.86 0.13
N PRO A 125 11.82 -13.51 1.24
CA PRO A 125 13.04 -14.31 1.30
C PRO A 125 13.14 -15.30 0.15
N GLU A 126 12.05 -15.96 -0.20
CA GLU A 126 11.99 -16.95 -1.28
C GLU A 126 12.23 -16.30 -2.66
N SER A 127 11.64 -15.12 -2.93
CA SER A 127 11.85 -14.40 -4.18
C SER A 127 13.30 -13.91 -4.29
N THR A 128 13.87 -13.45 -3.18
CA THR A 128 15.27 -13.04 -3.11
C THR A 128 16.21 -14.21 -3.37
N VAL A 129 15.95 -15.36 -2.75
CA VAL A 129 16.73 -16.59 -3.01
C VAL A 129 16.56 -17.08 -4.46
N LYS A 130 15.35 -16.99 -5.01
CA LYS A 130 15.09 -17.36 -6.40
C LYS A 130 15.89 -16.48 -7.36
N HIS A 131 16.05 -15.19 -7.07
CA HIS A 131 16.77 -14.24 -7.91
C HIS A 131 18.31 -14.41 -7.78
N TYR A 132 18.83 -14.40 -6.55
CA TYR A 132 20.27 -14.43 -6.28
C TYR A 132 20.84 -15.85 -6.05
N GLY A 133 20.02 -16.90 -6.11
CA GLY A 133 20.39 -18.28 -5.76
C GLY A 133 20.51 -18.54 -4.26
N SER A 134 20.90 -17.53 -3.49
CA SER A 134 21.02 -17.58 -2.02
C SER A 134 21.16 -16.16 -1.45
N PHE A 135 21.23 -16.03 -0.12
CA PHE A 135 21.56 -14.74 0.53
C PHE A 135 23.05 -14.39 0.54
N LYS A 136 23.94 -15.29 0.06
CA LYS A 136 25.39 -15.06 0.04
C LYS A 136 25.78 -13.82 -0.77
N PRO A 137 25.28 -13.59 -2.00
CA PRO A 137 25.63 -12.39 -2.78
C PRO A 137 25.29 -11.08 -2.04
N LEU A 138 24.14 -11.02 -1.36
CA LEU A 138 23.74 -9.85 -0.56
C LEU A 138 24.68 -9.68 0.66
N ALA A 139 25.02 -10.78 1.35
CA ALA A 139 25.93 -10.73 2.49
C ALA A 139 27.35 -10.30 2.08
N GLU A 140 27.85 -10.75 0.93
CA GLU A 140 29.13 -10.34 0.37
C GLU A 140 29.12 -8.88 -0.08
N ALA A 141 28.03 -8.40 -0.68
CA ALA A 141 27.86 -7.00 -1.06
C ALA A 141 27.85 -6.07 0.16
N LEU A 142 27.23 -6.50 1.26
CA LEU A 142 27.29 -5.77 2.54
C LEU A 142 28.71 -5.76 3.14
N LYS A 143 29.42 -6.90 3.13
CA LYS A 143 30.79 -6.99 3.66
C LYS A 143 31.80 -6.19 2.82
N SER A 144 31.65 -6.17 1.52
CA SER A 144 32.50 -5.41 0.60
C SER A 144 32.19 -3.92 0.53
N GLY A 145 31.06 -3.49 1.09
CA GLY A 145 30.59 -2.11 1.03
C GLY A 145 29.92 -1.71 -0.29
N LYS A 146 29.74 -2.64 -1.23
CA LYS A 146 28.91 -2.39 -2.44
C LYS A 146 27.49 -1.99 -2.05
N VAL A 147 26.92 -2.67 -1.07
CA VAL A 147 25.70 -2.26 -0.36
C VAL A 147 26.13 -1.74 1.01
N ARG A 148 25.94 -0.47 1.28
CA ARG A 148 26.34 0.14 2.56
C ARG A 148 25.44 -0.27 3.72
N GLY A 149 24.23 -0.65 3.44
CA GLY A 149 23.27 -1.11 4.44
C GLY A 149 21.91 -1.41 3.85
N ILE A 150 21.07 -2.01 4.68
CA ILE A 150 19.66 -2.23 4.40
C ILE A 150 18.88 -1.43 5.43
N VAL A 151 18.01 -0.53 4.97
CA VAL A 151 17.25 0.39 5.83
C VAL A 151 15.76 0.13 5.66
N ASN A 152 15.06 -0.09 6.78
CA ASN A 152 13.62 -0.24 6.76
C ASN A 152 12.95 1.14 6.94
N VAL A 153 12.25 1.60 5.89
CA VAL A 153 11.51 2.87 5.87
C VAL A 153 10.03 2.55 5.88
N VAL A 154 9.42 2.70 7.05
CA VAL A 154 8.03 2.33 7.33
C VAL A 154 7.34 3.41 8.15
N GLY A 155 6.03 3.37 8.19
CA GLY A 155 5.24 4.26 9.04
C GLY A 155 4.08 4.89 8.30
N CYS A 156 3.41 5.79 9.01
CA CYS A 156 2.25 6.55 8.51
C CYS A 156 2.68 7.92 8.00
N SER A 157 1.87 8.51 7.15
CA SER A 157 2.05 9.90 6.72
C SER A 157 1.65 10.87 7.84
N ASN A 158 2.35 12.00 7.94
CA ASN A 158 2.05 13.05 8.92
C ASN A 158 1.44 14.25 8.17
N PRO A 159 0.20 14.66 8.47
CA PRO A 159 -0.46 15.79 7.80
C PRO A 159 0.18 17.16 8.12
N ARG A 160 1.05 17.24 9.13
CA ARG A 160 1.75 18.48 9.51
C ARG A 160 3.03 18.75 8.71
N VAL A 161 3.44 17.81 7.87
CA VAL A 161 4.58 17.98 6.96
C VAL A 161 4.09 17.98 5.52
N ILE A 162 4.91 18.49 4.61
CA ILE A 162 4.60 18.44 3.18
C ILE A 162 4.36 16.97 2.80
N TYR A 163 3.23 16.73 2.17
CA TYR A 163 2.75 15.39 1.84
C TYR A 163 3.84 14.56 1.14
N GLU A 164 4.11 13.40 1.70
CA GLU A 164 5.09 12.41 1.21
C GLU A 164 6.55 12.87 1.13
N LYS A 165 6.85 14.17 1.22
CA LYS A 165 8.19 14.72 0.99
C LYS A 165 9.24 14.10 1.90
N ALA A 166 8.98 13.97 3.18
CA ALA A 166 9.96 13.43 4.14
C ALA A 166 10.38 12.00 3.79
N THR A 167 9.43 11.13 3.44
CA THR A 167 9.71 9.74 3.03
C THR A 167 10.56 9.69 1.77
N VAL A 168 10.22 10.51 0.79
CA VAL A 168 10.94 10.57 -0.50
C VAL A 168 12.35 11.09 -0.31
N ASP A 169 12.54 12.19 0.43
CA ASP A 169 13.86 12.79 0.67
C ASP A 169 14.81 11.84 1.42
N ILE A 170 14.26 11.11 2.41
CA ILE A 170 15.02 10.09 3.16
C ILE A 170 15.48 8.97 2.23
N VAL A 171 14.55 8.41 1.46
CA VAL A 171 14.87 7.30 0.55
C VAL A 171 15.83 7.72 -0.55
N ASP A 172 15.61 8.88 -1.16
CA ASP A 172 16.50 9.43 -2.18
C ASP A 172 17.93 9.61 -1.66
N THR A 173 18.06 10.10 -0.43
CA THR A 173 19.36 10.23 0.24
C THR A 173 20.00 8.86 0.49
N LEU A 174 19.25 7.90 0.97
CA LEU A 174 19.75 6.58 1.33
C LEU A 174 20.23 5.78 0.10
N ILE A 175 19.46 5.77 -0.99
CA ILE A 175 19.85 5.04 -2.22
C ILE A 175 21.08 5.68 -2.90
N LYS A 176 21.19 7.02 -2.89
CA LYS A 176 22.39 7.73 -3.34
C LYS A 176 23.62 7.39 -2.51
N ASN A 177 23.40 7.03 -1.23
CA ASN A 177 24.47 6.60 -0.33
C ASN A 177 24.67 5.06 -0.31
N GLY A 178 24.07 4.32 -1.24
CA GLY A 178 24.33 2.89 -1.42
C GLY A 178 23.52 1.97 -0.50
N CYS A 179 22.38 2.42 0.02
CA CYS A 179 21.51 1.59 0.83
C CYS A 179 20.37 0.98 0.02
N ILE A 180 20.05 -0.28 0.28
CA ILE A 180 18.78 -0.91 -0.14
C ILE A 180 17.70 -0.54 0.85
N ILE A 181 16.53 -0.22 0.36
CA ILE A 181 15.39 0.17 1.19
C ILE A 181 14.39 -0.98 1.24
N LEU A 182 14.00 -1.34 2.45
CA LEU A 182 12.83 -2.17 2.71
C LEU A 182 11.69 -1.24 3.09
N THR A 183 10.50 -1.45 2.54
CA THR A 183 9.36 -0.58 2.84
C THR A 183 8.06 -1.35 2.92
N ASN A 184 7.11 -0.81 3.69
CA ASN A 184 5.74 -1.28 3.78
C ASN A 184 4.81 -0.21 4.37
N GLY A 185 3.51 -0.51 4.45
CA GLY A 185 2.50 0.39 4.98
C GLY A 185 2.36 1.70 4.19
N CYS A 186 1.95 2.76 4.85
CA CYS A 186 1.72 4.06 4.20
C CYS A 186 2.98 4.69 3.60
N ALA A 187 4.15 4.42 4.16
CA ALA A 187 5.42 4.92 3.63
C ALA A 187 5.81 4.31 2.29
N SER A 188 5.30 3.11 1.95
CA SER A 188 5.59 2.48 0.66
C SER A 188 4.90 3.17 -0.50
N PHE A 189 3.74 3.77 -0.25
CA PHE A 189 2.89 4.28 -1.32
C PHE A 189 3.55 5.41 -2.15
N PRO A 190 4.12 6.48 -1.53
CA PRO A 190 4.84 7.49 -2.30
C PRO A 190 6.02 6.90 -3.08
N LEU A 191 6.67 5.87 -2.55
CA LEU A 191 7.81 5.23 -3.21
C LEU A 191 7.37 4.42 -4.43
N MET A 192 6.23 3.72 -4.36
CA MET A 192 5.63 3.06 -5.51
C MET A 192 5.19 4.08 -6.56
N LYS A 193 4.40 5.07 -6.15
CA LYS A 193 3.83 6.10 -7.02
C LYS A 193 4.86 6.96 -7.75
N LEU A 194 6.01 7.19 -7.14
CA LEU A 194 7.10 8.01 -7.69
C LEU A 194 8.20 7.19 -8.35
N GLY A 195 7.98 5.87 -8.55
CA GLY A 195 8.85 5.00 -9.31
C GLY A 195 10.09 4.49 -8.59
N TYR A 196 10.19 4.64 -7.25
CA TYR A 196 11.33 4.11 -6.49
C TYR A 196 11.31 2.58 -6.36
N CYS A 197 10.11 1.97 -6.45
CA CYS A 197 9.95 0.51 -6.51
C CYS A 197 9.98 -0.02 -7.95
N ASN A 198 10.70 0.64 -8.83
CA ASN A 198 10.84 0.32 -10.24
C ASN A 198 12.33 0.31 -10.60
N THR A 199 12.72 -0.48 -11.58
CA THR A 199 14.12 -0.59 -12.04
C THR A 199 14.67 0.73 -12.59
N ASP A 200 13.86 1.62 -13.10
CA ASP A 200 14.29 2.96 -13.49
C ASP A 200 14.93 3.77 -12.34
N ALA A 201 14.58 3.45 -11.08
CA ALA A 201 15.18 4.11 -9.93
C ALA A 201 16.64 3.71 -9.68
N ILE A 202 17.13 2.65 -10.31
CA ILE A 202 18.56 2.23 -10.25
C ILE A 202 19.48 3.39 -10.65
N LYS A 203 19.08 4.18 -11.64
CA LYS A 203 19.81 5.36 -12.12
C LYS A 203 20.05 6.43 -11.06
N LYS A 204 19.26 6.43 -9.98
CA LYS A 204 19.39 7.36 -8.84
C LYS A 204 20.34 6.84 -7.76
N CYS A 205 20.74 5.58 -7.83
CA CYS A 205 21.58 4.93 -6.83
C CYS A 205 23.05 5.30 -6.96
N SER A 206 23.84 5.05 -5.90
CA SER A 206 25.28 5.08 -6.00
C SER A 206 25.81 4.06 -7.03
N PRO A 207 26.95 4.31 -7.69
CA PRO A 207 27.49 3.38 -8.70
C PRO A 207 27.68 1.94 -8.20
N ALA A 208 28.16 1.79 -6.97
CA ALA A 208 28.36 0.46 -6.36
C ALA A 208 27.02 -0.27 -6.11
N LEU A 209 25.95 0.47 -5.73
CA LEU A 209 24.64 -0.12 -5.56
C LEU A 209 24.02 -0.47 -6.91
N GLN A 210 24.20 0.34 -7.94
CA GLN A 210 23.77 0.04 -9.31
C GLN A 210 24.41 -1.28 -9.81
N GLU A 211 25.71 -1.45 -9.60
CA GLU A 211 26.42 -2.69 -9.96
C GLU A 211 25.87 -3.92 -9.25
N PHE A 212 25.46 -3.78 -7.98
CA PHE A 212 24.87 -4.89 -7.23
C PHE A 212 23.45 -5.24 -7.68
N LEU A 213 22.61 -4.23 -7.92
CA LEU A 213 21.19 -4.43 -8.30
C LEU A 213 21.06 -4.94 -9.75
N GLY A 214 22.04 -4.67 -10.61
CA GLY A 214 21.95 -4.95 -12.04
C GLY A 214 20.86 -4.13 -12.72
N ASP A 215 20.20 -4.71 -13.73
CA ASP A 215 19.16 -4.01 -14.51
C ASP A 215 17.73 -4.41 -14.10
N ASP A 216 17.58 -5.35 -13.18
CA ASP A 216 16.33 -6.04 -12.93
C ASP A 216 15.86 -6.01 -11.47
N GLN A 217 16.59 -5.34 -10.57
CA GLN A 217 16.20 -5.21 -9.16
C GLN A 217 16.08 -3.74 -8.75
N PRO A 218 14.89 -3.26 -8.34
CA PRO A 218 14.74 -1.89 -7.86
C PRO A 218 15.50 -1.68 -6.53
N PRO A 219 15.90 -0.44 -6.21
CA PRO A 219 16.56 -0.14 -4.93
C PRO A 219 15.62 -0.17 -3.72
N VAL A 220 14.32 -0.12 -3.95
CA VAL A 220 13.28 -0.13 -2.91
C VAL A 220 12.45 -1.39 -3.03
N TRP A 221 12.54 -2.23 -2.02
CA TRP A 221 11.84 -3.51 -1.94
C TRP A 221 10.59 -3.37 -1.08
N HIS A 222 9.44 -3.47 -1.71
CA HIS A 222 8.17 -3.47 -0.99
C HIS A 222 7.94 -4.84 -0.37
N LEU A 223 7.99 -4.89 0.96
CA LEU A 223 7.74 -6.08 1.76
C LEU A 223 6.33 -6.04 2.33
N SER A 224 5.78 -7.20 2.62
CA SER A 224 4.60 -7.30 3.47
C SER A 224 5.01 -7.24 4.94
N LEU A 225 4.21 -6.56 5.77
CA LEU A 225 4.40 -6.52 7.24
C LEU A 225 4.58 -7.91 7.88
N ILE A 226 3.94 -8.95 7.33
CA ILE A 226 4.01 -10.30 7.85
C ILE A 226 5.43 -10.87 7.83
N HIS A 227 6.26 -10.48 6.84
CA HIS A 227 7.62 -10.97 6.74
C HIS A 227 8.61 -10.27 7.68
N ILE A 228 8.23 -9.12 8.23
CA ILE A 228 9.08 -8.36 9.15
C ILE A 228 8.65 -8.55 10.61
N SER A 229 7.34 -8.58 10.87
CA SER A 229 6.81 -8.58 12.23
C SER A 229 6.51 -9.95 12.82
N GLU A 230 6.42 -11.01 11.99
CA GLU A 230 6.10 -12.35 12.45
C GLU A 230 7.03 -13.44 11.83
N PRO A 231 8.34 -13.37 12.01
CA PRO A 231 9.26 -14.38 11.46
C PRO A 231 9.04 -15.78 12.02
N THR A 232 8.37 -15.89 13.17
CA THR A 232 8.16 -17.17 13.87
C THR A 232 6.94 -17.95 13.40
N ARG A 233 6.01 -17.35 12.68
CA ARG A 233 4.81 -18.08 12.21
C ARG A 233 5.03 -18.94 10.98
N HIS A 234 6.10 -18.76 10.24
CA HIS A 234 6.46 -19.64 9.12
C HIS A 234 7.02 -21.00 9.52
N SER A 235 7.33 -21.20 10.79
CA SER A 235 7.80 -22.48 11.32
C SER A 235 6.68 -23.40 11.83
N LEU A 236 5.41 -22.99 11.71
CA LEU A 236 4.24 -23.73 12.22
C LEU A 236 3.21 -24.11 11.13
N ILE A 237 3.61 -24.08 9.85
CA ILE A 237 2.80 -24.63 8.75
C ILE A 237 3.64 -25.66 8.00
#